data_be970c1a47166721ae809e3c8ae07907
#
_entry.id   be970c1a47166721ae809e3c8ae07907
#
_cell.length_a   1.000
_cell.length_b   1.000
_cell.length_c   1.000
_cell.angle_alpha   90.00
_cell.angle_beta   90.00
_cell.angle_gamma   90.00
#
_symmetry.space_group_name_H-M   'P 1'
#
loop_
_entity.id
_entity.type
_entity.pdbx_description
1 polymer ?
#
loop_
_entity_poly.entity_id
_entity_poly.type
_entity_poly.pdbx_seq_one_letter_code
_entity_poly.pdbx_strand_id
1 'polypeptide(L)'
;QNVNATSELVFRANHRLTVLNDVVNGNVWNPQESTKVIKIQWNKVETKQSKQQEQNNDSANNQHNFSKTCSSQSGQIKAEDDSFGARTGSQQILDVLRNDEQTDCSVLRITSVSAPDGANISVSPVYDGRYLQLDASAASEGSVSFSYEISDGRGQTSNANVSLTLVGGDDNAPQQTDTPPEID
;
A
#
# COMPACT_ATOMS: atom_id res chain seq x y z
N GLN A 1 22.01 -29.96 6.07
CA GLN A 1 20.52 -29.99 6.18
C GLN A 1 19.97 -30.22 4.77
N ASN A 2 19.24 -31.31 4.60
CA ASN A 2 18.70 -31.68 3.29
C ASN A 2 17.46 -30.82 3.00
N VAL A 3 17.60 -29.89 2.08
CA VAL A 3 16.45 -29.28 1.40
C VAL A 3 15.95 -30.35 0.42
N ASN A 4 14.68 -30.71 0.53
CA ASN A 4 14.09 -31.71 -0.34
C ASN A 4 14.03 -31.16 -1.78
N ALA A 5 14.21 -31.98 -2.81
CA ALA A 5 14.20 -31.56 -4.21
C ALA A 5 12.85 -30.94 -4.65
N THR A 6 11.79 -31.13 -3.85
CA THR A 6 10.46 -30.54 -4.07
C THR A 6 10.18 -29.28 -3.24
N SER A 7 11.20 -28.75 -2.53
CA SER A 7 11.02 -27.56 -1.70
C SER A 7 10.90 -26.30 -2.56
N GLU A 8 9.92 -25.49 -2.29
CA GLU A 8 9.80 -24.11 -2.80
C GLU A 8 10.09 -23.14 -1.65
N LEU A 9 11.22 -22.44 -1.74
CA LEU A 9 11.72 -21.58 -0.69
C LEU A 9 11.40 -20.11 -0.97
N VAL A 10 10.69 -19.46 -0.06
CA VAL A 10 10.32 -18.06 -0.15
C VAL A 10 10.77 -17.30 1.08
N PHE A 11 11.49 -16.20 0.89
CA PHE A 11 11.77 -15.28 1.99
C PHE A 11 10.51 -14.46 2.31
N ARG A 12 10.20 -14.38 3.60
CA ARG A 12 9.14 -13.52 4.12
C ARG A 12 9.72 -12.64 5.21
N ALA A 13 9.46 -11.32 5.09
CA ALA A 13 9.89 -10.34 6.06
C ALA A 13 8.66 -9.65 6.67
N ASN A 14 8.72 -9.46 7.99
CA ASN A 14 7.76 -8.67 8.73
C ASN A 14 8.54 -7.81 9.74
N HIS A 15 8.60 -6.50 9.51
CA HIS A 15 9.39 -5.55 10.29
C HIS A 15 10.86 -5.99 10.43
N ARG A 16 11.24 -6.51 11.61
CA ARG A 16 12.60 -6.91 11.95
C ARG A 16 12.87 -8.40 11.83
N LEU A 17 11.85 -9.17 11.51
CA LEU A 17 11.96 -10.62 11.38
C LEU A 17 11.96 -11.01 9.91
N THR A 18 12.99 -11.72 9.49
CA THR A 18 13.06 -12.37 8.18
C THR A 18 13.10 -13.87 8.36
N VAL A 19 12.22 -14.58 7.69
CA VAL A 19 12.18 -16.06 7.72
C VAL A 19 12.28 -16.62 6.31
N LEU A 20 12.88 -17.79 6.20
CA LEU A 20 12.85 -18.62 5.00
C LEU A 20 11.76 -19.67 5.18
N ASN A 21 10.76 -19.65 4.32
CA ASN A 21 9.62 -20.56 4.36
C ASN A 21 9.66 -21.53 3.18
N ASP A 22 9.56 -22.82 3.45
CA ASP A 22 9.28 -23.85 2.46
C ASP A 22 7.76 -23.98 2.34
N VAL A 23 7.20 -23.41 1.28
CA VAL A 23 5.74 -23.35 1.10
C VAL A 23 5.13 -24.71 0.73
N VAL A 24 5.94 -25.64 0.27
CA VAL A 24 5.49 -27.01 -0.07
C VAL A 24 5.48 -27.92 1.16
N ASN A 25 6.54 -27.87 1.97
CA ASN A 25 6.70 -28.79 3.10
C ASN A 25 6.39 -28.15 4.46
N GLY A 26 6.03 -26.85 4.49
CA GLY A 26 5.65 -26.15 5.71
C GLY A 26 6.80 -25.90 6.71
N ASN A 27 8.05 -26.03 6.28
CA ASN A 27 9.20 -25.76 7.14
C ASN A 27 9.52 -24.27 7.15
N VAL A 28 9.94 -23.76 8.31
CA VAL A 28 10.33 -22.35 8.48
C VAL A 28 11.70 -22.30 9.16
N TRP A 29 12.59 -21.48 8.63
CA TRP A 29 13.89 -21.20 9.22
C TRP A 29 13.98 -19.71 9.55
N ASN A 30 14.54 -19.40 10.73
CA ASN A 30 14.95 -18.05 11.07
C ASN A 30 16.47 -17.93 10.87
N PRO A 31 16.93 -17.32 9.78
CA PRO A 31 18.37 -17.21 9.49
C PRO A 31 19.12 -16.30 10.47
N GLN A 32 18.41 -15.48 11.26
CA GLN A 32 19.02 -14.57 12.23
C GLN A 32 19.37 -15.23 13.57
N GLU A 33 18.65 -16.29 13.96
CA GLU A 33 18.82 -16.91 15.28
C GLU A 33 19.51 -18.27 15.22
N SER A 34 19.19 -19.08 14.26
CA SER A 34 19.85 -20.37 14.08
C SER A 34 19.51 -21.02 12.74
N THR A 35 20.36 -21.95 12.30
CA THR A 35 20.11 -22.81 11.15
C THR A 35 19.12 -23.95 11.45
N LYS A 36 18.47 -23.97 12.62
CA LYS A 36 17.51 -25.00 12.98
C LYS A 36 16.16 -24.75 12.30
N VAL A 37 15.58 -25.83 11.77
CA VAL A 37 14.22 -25.80 11.23
C VAL A 37 13.23 -25.61 12.38
N ILE A 38 12.40 -24.60 12.29
CA ILE A 38 11.26 -24.43 13.18
C ILE A 38 10.10 -25.24 12.58
N LYS A 39 9.85 -26.40 13.16
CA LYS A 39 8.68 -27.21 12.76
C LYS A 39 7.43 -26.62 13.40
N ILE A 40 6.68 -25.88 12.63
CA ILE A 40 5.36 -25.38 13.07
C ILE A 40 4.38 -26.55 12.96
N GLN A 41 3.87 -26.99 14.10
CA GLN A 41 2.80 -28.00 14.14
C GLN A 41 1.46 -27.28 13.88
N TRP A 42 1.11 -27.09 12.64
CA TRP A 42 -0.12 -26.38 12.22
C TRP A 42 -1.39 -27.00 12.82
N ASN A 43 -1.40 -28.32 13.06
CA ASN A 43 -2.49 -29.03 13.72
C ASN A 43 -2.60 -28.75 15.23
N LYS A 44 -1.55 -28.16 15.84
CA LYS A 44 -1.55 -27.70 17.24
C LYS A 44 -1.63 -26.19 17.39
N VAL A 45 -1.66 -25.44 16.31
CA VAL A 45 -2.13 -24.04 16.32
C VAL A 45 -3.64 -24.11 16.51
N GLU A 46 -4.04 -24.61 17.69
CA GLU A 46 -5.39 -24.33 18.19
C GLU A 46 -5.51 -22.81 18.18
N THR A 47 -6.32 -22.31 17.29
CA THR A 47 -6.79 -20.95 17.42
C THR A 47 -7.28 -20.84 18.86
N LYS A 48 -6.79 -19.87 19.63
CA LYS A 48 -7.27 -19.61 21.00
C LYS A 48 -8.79 -19.48 21.10
N GLN A 49 -9.47 -19.58 19.98
CA GLN A 49 -10.90 -19.60 19.77
C GLN A 49 -11.62 -20.85 20.28
N SER A 50 -10.98 -22.01 20.29
CA SER A 50 -11.66 -23.24 20.74
C SER A 50 -11.74 -23.41 22.26
N LYS A 51 -10.94 -22.70 23.03
CA LYS A 51 -10.98 -22.75 24.51
C LYS A 51 -11.72 -21.58 25.19
N GLN A 52 -12.06 -20.54 24.46
CA GLN A 52 -12.86 -19.41 24.96
C GLN A 52 -14.37 -19.56 24.69
N GLN A 53 -14.78 -20.60 23.96
CA GLN A 53 -16.20 -20.84 23.64
C GLN A 53 -17.05 -21.30 24.83
N GLU A 54 -16.43 -21.70 25.96
CA GLU A 54 -17.21 -22.12 27.14
C GLU A 54 -17.44 -21.04 28.18
N GLN A 55 -16.84 -19.84 28.06
CA GLN A 55 -17.00 -18.82 29.09
C GLN A 55 -17.38 -17.41 28.66
N ASN A 56 -17.50 -17.09 27.36
CA ASN A 56 -18.02 -15.79 26.94
C ASN A 56 -18.69 -15.87 25.57
N ASN A 57 -20.01 -15.81 25.56
CA ASN A 57 -20.82 -15.63 24.33
C ASN A 57 -20.53 -14.34 23.56
N ASP A 58 -19.67 -13.45 24.08
CA ASP A 58 -19.32 -12.19 23.43
C ASP A 58 -18.14 -12.30 22.45
N SER A 59 -17.27 -13.34 22.60
CA SER A 59 -16.10 -13.49 21.71
C SER A 59 -16.43 -14.15 20.36
N ALA A 60 -17.51 -14.92 20.28
CA ALA A 60 -17.99 -15.48 19.01
C ALA A 60 -18.60 -14.42 18.08
N ASN A 61 -19.07 -13.30 18.66
CA ASN A 61 -19.60 -12.18 17.90
C ASN A 61 -18.53 -11.34 17.19
N ASN A 62 -17.28 -11.29 17.68
CA ASN A 62 -16.26 -10.42 17.10
C ASN A 62 -15.76 -10.89 15.74
N GLN A 63 -15.74 -12.20 15.45
CA GLN A 63 -15.36 -12.68 14.12
C GLN A 63 -16.47 -12.51 13.08
N HIS A 64 -17.73 -12.67 13.52
CA HIS A 64 -18.85 -12.34 12.66
C HIS A 64 -19.02 -10.83 12.43
N ASN A 65 -18.54 -10.01 13.37
CA ASN A 65 -18.60 -8.56 13.25
C ASN A 65 -17.59 -8.01 12.23
N PHE A 66 -16.41 -8.62 12.06
CA PHE A 66 -15.46 -8.15 11.05
C PHE A 66 -16.05 -8.25 9.63
N SER A 67 -16.62 -9.40 9.28
CA SER A 67 -17.32 -9.56 7.99
C SER A 67 -18.52 -8.63 7.84
N LYS A 68 -19.26 -8.37 8.94
CA LYS A 68 -20.39 -7.45 8.94
C LYS A 68 -19.96 -6.00 8.86
N THR A 69 -18.89 -5.63 9.56
CA THR A 69 -18.35 -4.26 9.53
C THR A 69 -17.81 -3.94 8.13
N CYS A 70 -17.17 -4.89 7.47
CA CYS A 70 -16.69 -4.72 6.10
C CYS A 70 -17.82 -4.80 5.04
N SER A 71 -18.98 -5.38 5.36
CA SER A 71 -20.14 -5.43 4.45
C SER A 71 -21.05 -4.21 4.58
N SER A 72 -21.09 -3.59 5.74
CA SER A 72 -21.79 -2.33 5.99
C SER A 72 -20.81 -1.17 5.84
N GLN A 73 -20.58 -0.75 4.60
CA GLN A 73 -19.71 0.37 4.29
C GLN A 73 -20.27 1.65 4.94
N SER A 74 -19.62 2.12 6.00
CA SER A 74 -19.90 3.40 6.62
C SER A 74 -18.81 4.40 6.21
N GLY A 75 -19.21 5.57 5.76
CA GLY A 75 -18.33 6.63 5.33
C GLY A 75 -18.19 6.75 3.81
N GLN A 76 -17.50 7.77 3.38
CA GLN A 76 -17.15 8.04 2.00
C GLN A 76 -15.64 8.16 1.88
N ILE A 77 -15.10 7.72 0.75
CA ILE A 77 -13.70 8.00 0.43
C ILE A 77 -13.58 9.46 0.01
N LYS A 78 -12.42 10.06 0.28
CA LYS A 78 -12.14 11.44 -0.11
C LYS A 78 -10.71 11.53 -0.62
N ALA A 79 -10.54 11.99 -1.85
CA ALA A 79 -9.26 12.41 -2.36
C ALA A 79 -8.98 13.84 -1.95
N GLU A 80 -7.76 14.11 -1.48
CA GLU A 80 -7.28 15.41 -1.08
C GLU A 80 -6.24 15.92 -2.07
N ASP A 81 -6.21 17.24 -2.26
CA ASP A 81 -5.24 17.85 -3.17
C ASP A 81 -3.80 17.67 -2.68
N ASP A 82 -2.89 17.45 -3.64
CA ASP A 82 -1.47 17.17 -3.40
C ASP A 82 -0.56 18.26 -3.92
N SER A 83 0.63 18.36 -3.33
CA SER A 83 1.70 19.24 -3.80
C SER A 83 3.04 18.53 -3.82
N PHE A 84 3.69 18.49 -5.00
CA PHE A 84 4.97 17.82 -5.19
C PHE A 84 5.99 18.74 -5.84
N GLY A 85 7.26 18.47 -5.53
CA GLY A 85 8.40 18.98 -6.28
C GLY A 85 9.06 17.86 -7.06
N ALA A 86 9.50 18.17 -8.28
CA ALA A 86 10.27 17.22 -9.10
C ALA A 86 11.38 17.94 -9.87
N ARG A 87 12.39 17.17 -10.33
CA ARG A 87 13.48 17.67 -11.16
C ARG A 87 13.20 17.39 -12.62
N THR A 88 13.51 18.35 -13.47
CA THR A 88 13.57 18.14 -14.91
C THR A 88 14.64 17.11 -15.25
N GLY A 89 14.47 16.37 -16.33
CA GLY A 89 15.40 15.32 -16.72
C GLY A 89 15.33 14.02 -15.89
N SER A 90 14.31 13.86 -15.05
CA SER A 90 14.19 12.71 -14.15
C SER A 90 12.83 12.02 -14.21
N GLN A 91 12.76 10.83 -13.60
CA GLN A 91 11.52 10.12 -13.32
C GLN A 91 11.33 10.00 -11.80
N GLN A 92 10.09 10.12 -11.33
CA GLN A 92 9.76 10.10 -9.91
C GLN A 92 8.46 9.36 -9.65
N ILE A 93 8.36 8.71 -8.50
CA ILE A 93 7.12 8.13 -7.98
C ILE A 93 6.45 9.16 -7.07
N LEU A 94 5.15 9.42 -7.30
CA LEU A 94 4.33 10.29 -6.48
C LEU A 94 3.35 9.44 -5.66
N ASP A 95 3.35 9.64 -4.35
CA ASP A 95 2.47 8.94 -3.39
C ASP A 95 1.25 9.83 -3.07
N VAL A 96 0.34 9.94 -4.03
CA VAL A 96 -0.85 10.80 -3.92
C VAL A 96 -1.93 10.23 -2.99
N LEU A 97 -1.88 8.92 -2.68
CA LEU A 97 -2.86 8.31 -1.77
C LEU A 97 -2.55 8.54 -0.29
N ARG A 98 -1.47 9.23 0.02
CA ARG A 98 -0.95 9.34 1.38
C ARG A 98 -1.84 10.16 2.31
N ASN A 99 -2.48 11.20 1.80
CA ASN A 99 -3.36 12.12 2.50
C ASN A 99 -4.85 11.85 2.22
N ASP A 100 -5.15 10.86 1.38
CA ASP A 100 -6.52 10.50 1.03
C ASP A 100 -7.22 9.73 2.17
N GLU A 101 -8.50 10.03 2.36
CA GLU A 101 -9.33 9.34 3.34
C GLU A 101 -9.94 8.08 2.76
N GLN A 102 -9.78 6.97 3.46
CA GLN A 102 -10.40 5.69 3.12
C GLN A 102 -11.44 5.29 4.16
N THR A 103 -12.42 4.52 3.75
CA THR A 103 -13.37 3.91 4.67
C THR A 103 -12.80 2.62 5.25
N ASP A 104 -13.35 2.17 6.38
CA ASP A 104 -13.03 0.86 6.95
C ASP A 104 -13.15 -0.24 5.90
N CYS A 105 -12.16 -1.14 5.88
CA CYS A 105 -12.14 -2.30 4.98
C CYS A 105 -12.10 -1.96 3.48
N SER A 106 -11.77 -0.75 3.10
CA SER A 106 -11.50 -0.37 1.71
C SER A 106 -10.00 -0.26 1.45
N VAL A 107 -9.62 -0.42 0.20
CA VAL A 107 -8.27 -0.18 -0.29
C VAL A 107 -8.38 0.76 -1.46
N LEU A 108 -7.82 1.95 -1.32
CA LEU A 108 -7.83 2.94 -2.38
C LEU A 108 -6.85 2.57 -3.49
N ARG A 109 -7.25 2.86 -4.71
CA ARG A 109 -6.40 2.77 -5.90
C ARG A 109 -6.71 3.91 -6.86
N ILE A 110 -5.70 4.38 -7.54
CA ILE A 110 -5.84 5.37 -8.61
C ILE A 110 -6.38 4.65 -9.84
N THR A 111 -7.47 5.15 -10.39
CA THR A 111 -8.15 4.58 -11.56
C THR A 111 -7.87 5.35 -12.83
N SER A 112 -7.68 6.67 -12.72
CA SER A 112 -7.37 7.51 -13.87
C SER A 112 -6.56 8.74 -13.47
N VAL A 113 -5.89 9.33 -14.45
CA VAL A 113 -5.14 10.58 -14.35
C VAL A 113 -5.47 11.41 -15.57
N SER A 114 -5.75 12.70 -15.39
CA SER A 114 -5.90 13.63 -16.52
C SER A 114 -4.54 13.91 -17.17
N ALA A 115 -4.54 14.23 -18.46
CA ALA A 115 -3.33 14.67 -19.11
C ALA A 115 -2.85 16.00 -18.48
N PRO A 116 -1.57 16.10 -18.07
CA PRO A 116 -1.02 17.36 -17.59
C PRO A 116 -0.95 18.39 -18.71
N ASP A 117 -1.29 19.63 -18.39
CA ASP A 117 -1.20 20.74 -19.35
C ASP A 117 0.23 21.32 -19.37
N GLY A 118 0.93 21.23 -20.49
CA GLY A 118 2.23 21.83 -20.71
C GLY A 118 3.41 21.02 -20.17
N ALA A 119 4.58 21.63 -20.09
CA ALA A 119 5.84 21.16 -19.52
C ALA A 119 6.44 19.84 -20.05
N ASN A 120 5.88 19.22 -21.09
CA ASN A 120 6.36 17.94 -21.67
C ASN A 120 6.60 16.84 -20.61
N ILE A 121 5.63 16.62 -19.75
CA ILE A 121 5.62 15.54 -18.77
C ILE A 121 4.58 14.49 -19.14
N SER A 122 4.80 13.27 -18.64
CA SER A 122 3.74 12.25 -18.62
C SER A 122 3.55 11.70 -17.22
N VAL A 123 2.31 11.37 -16.88
CA VAL A 123 1.94 10.80 -15.59
C VAL A 123 1.06 9.58 -15.84
N SER A 124 1.35 8.49 -15.17
CA SER A 124 0.58 7.25 -15.29
C SER A 124 0.49 6.49 -13.98
N PRO A 125 -0.63 5.80 -13.69
CA PRO A 125 -0.72 4.91 -12.55
C PRO A 125 0.23 3.72 -12.70
N VAL A 126 0.90 3.34 -11.60
CA VAL A 126 1.80 2.18 -11.52
C VAL A 126 1.47 1.35 -10.28
N TYR A 127 1.97 0.10 -10.23
CA TYR A 127 1.75 -0.83 -9.13
C TYR A 127 0.26 -1.01 -8.79
N ASP A 128 -0.54 -1.32 -9.81
CA ASP A 128 -1.99 -1.50 -9.70
C ASP A 128 -2.74 -0.25 -9.16
N GLY A 129 -2.25 0.94 -9.52
CA GLY A 129 -2.84 2.20 -9.09
C GLY A 129 -2.48 2.63 -7.67
N ARG A 130 -1.39 2.09 -7.11
CA ARG A 130 -0.91 2.50 -5.78
C ARG A 130 -0.16 3.81 -5.80
N TYR A 131 0.52 4.10 -6.89
CA TYR A 131 1.33 5.29 -7.07
C TYR A 131 1.14 5.86 -8.47
N LEU A 132 1.56 7.12 -8.66
CA LEU A 132 1.75 7.69 -9.97
C LEU A 132 3.24 7.71 -10.32
N GLN A 133 3.57 7.33 -11.53
CA GLN A 133 4.89 7.56 -12.11
C GLN A 133 4.85 8.84 -12.92
N LEU A 134 5.66 9.80 -12.52
CA LEU A 134 5.98 11.01 -13.27
C LEU A 134 7.19 10.73 -14.15
N ASP A 135 7.09 11.04 -15.42
CA ASP A 135 8.23 11.15 -16.33
C ASP A 135 8.42 12.63 -16.72
N ALA A 136 9.46 13.24 -16.21
CA ALA A 136 9.87 14.61 -16.47
C ALA A 136 11.18 14.67 -17.28
N SER A 137 11.54 13.59 -17.99
CA SER A 137 12.80 13.49 -18.76
C SER A 137 12.95 14.55 -19.83
N ALA A 138 11.85 14.99 -20.43
CA ALA A 138 11.82 16.06 -21.45
C ALA A 138 11.19 17.36 -20.92
N ALA A 139 11.00 17.47 -19.61
CA ALA A 139 10.27 18.57 -19.00
C ALA A 139 11.04 19.90 -19.04
N SER A 140 10.29 21.00 -19.07
CA SER A 140 10.77 22.34 -18.79
C SER A 140 10.43 22.73 -17.35
N GLU A 141 11.22 23.64 -16.76
CA GLU A 141 10.93 24.20 -15.44
C GLU A 141 9.61 24.95 -15.42
N GLY A 142 8.94 24.94 -14.28
CA GLY A 142 7.68 25.65 -14.10
C GLY A 142 6.70 24.88 -13.20
N SER A 143 5.47 25.39 -13.14
CA SER A 143 4.40 24.74 -12.39
C SER A 143 3.39 24.11 -13.36
N VAL A 144 2.98 22.90 -13.04
CA VAL A 144 2.01 22.11 -13.81
C VAL A 144 0.97 21.56 -12.85
N SER A 145 -0.26 21.43 -13.31
CA SER A 145 -1.31 20.76 -12.56
C SER A 145 -1.98 19.66 -13.38
N PHE A 146 -2.44 18.63 -12.71
CA PHE A 146 -3.26 17.57 -13.27
C PHE A 146 -4.19 17.03 -12.18
N SER A 147 -5.17 16.22 -12.54
CA SER A 147 -6.07 15.59 -11.58
C SER A 147 -5.96 14.08 -11.65
N TYR A 148 -6.36 13.44 -10.57
CA TYR A 148 -6.47 11.98 -10.50
C TYR A 148 -7.80 11.56 -9.88
N GLU A 149 -8.24 10.35 -10.17
CA GLU A 149 -9.40 9.72 -9.59
C GLU A 149 -8.98 8.50 -8.81
N ILE A 150 -9.55 8.34 -7.60
CA ILE A 150 -9.42 7.15 -6.78
C ILE A 150 -10.72 6.37 -6.72
N SER A 151 -10.60 5.06 -6.48
CA SER A 151 -11.72 4.17 -6.22
C SER A 151 -11.41 3.22 -5.08
N ASP A 152 -12.44 2.87 -4.32
CA ASP A 152 -12.40 1.84 -3.28
C ASP A 152 -12.67 0.42 -3.81
N GLY A 153 -12.91 0.28 -5.12
CA GLY A 153 -13.27 -0.98 -5.75
C GLY A 153 -14.67 -1.50 -5.38
N ARG A 154 -15.47 -0.72 -4.65
CA ARG A 154 -16.82 -1.06 -4.19
C ARG A 154 -17.90 -0.13 -4.74
N GLY A 155 -17.52 0.79 -5.62
CA GLY A 155 -18.43 1.70 -6.30
C GLY A 155 -18.33 3.15 -5.87
N GLN A 156 -17.46 3.49 -4.91
CA GLN A 156 -17.15 4.88 -4.61
C GLN A 156 -15.94 5.36 -5.40
N THR A 157 -15.99 6.61 -5.82
CA THR A 157 -14.87 7.33 -6.43
C THR A 157 -14.77 8.74 -5.86
N SER A 158 -13.57 9.30 -5.89
CA SER A 158 -13.28 10.69 -5.52
C SER A 158 -12.16 11.23 -6.41
N ASN A 159 -12.09 12.54 -6.59
CA ASN A 159 -11.09 13.19 -7.42
C ASN A 159 -10.36 14.26 -6.63
N ALA A 160 -9.07 14.45 -6.93
CA ALA A 160 -8.27 15.54 -6.40
C ALA A 160 -7.29 16.07 -7.44
N ASN A 161 -6.65 17.20 -7.13
CA ASN A 161 -5.68 17.84 -7.99
C ASN A 161 -4.28 17.68 -7.45
N VAL A 162 -3.32 17.58 -8.36
CA VAL A 162 -1.90 17.61 -8.05
C VAL A 162 -1.31 18.91 -8.59
N SER A 163 -0.64 19.65 -7.71
CA SER A 163 0.21 20.78 -8.06
C SER A 163 1.66 20.34 -8.09
N LEU A 164 2.31 20.43 -9.23
CA LEU A 164 3.68 19.99 -9.43
C LEU A 164 4.59 21.16 -9.77
N THR A 165 5.68 21.34 -9.00
CA THR A 165 6.73 22.33 -9.30
C THR A 165 7.95 21.61 -9.85
N LEU A 166 8.34 21.96 -11.08
CA LEU A 166 9.50 21.42 -11.78
C LEU A 166 10.67 22.42 -11.68
N VAL A 167 11.78 21.93 -11.18
CA VAL A 167 13.03 22.72 -11.03
C VAL A 167 14.17 22.09 -11.81
N GLY A 168 15.17 22.89 -12.15
CA GLY A 168 16.37 22.42 -12.85
C GLY A 168 17.19 21.41 -12.05
N GLY A 169 18.09 20.72 -12.72
CA GLY A 169 18.89 19.66 -12.13
C GLY A 169 19.79 20.11 -10.95
N ASP A 170 20.19 21.36 -10.91
CA ASP A 170 21.07 21.92 -9.87
C ASP A 170 20.31 22.59 -8.71
N ASP A 171 19.01 22.81 -8.85
CA ASP A 171 18.16 23.41 -7.83
C ASP A 171 17.62 22.37 -6.84
N ASN A 172 17.33 22.80 -5.60
CA ASN A 172 16.64 21.94 -4.65
C ASN A 172 15.16 21.87 -5.00
N ALA A 173 14.69 20.73 -5.49
CA ALA A 173 13.26 20.51 -5.71
C ALA A 173 12.49 20.66 -4.39
N PRO A 174 11.32 21.34 -4.39
CA PRO A 174 10.44 21.35 -3.23
C PRO A 174 10.11 19.92 -2.80
N GLN A 175 10.05 19.72 -1.49
CA GLN A 175 9.63 18.42 -0.95
C GLN A 175 8.11 18.33 -0.89
N GLN A 176 7.61 17.11 -0.81
CA GLN A 176 6.19 16.85 -0.55
C GLN A 176 5.78 17.50 0.77
N THR A 177 4.72 18.29 0.75
CA THR A 177 4.22 19.02 1.92
C THR A 177 2.96 18.41 2.54
N ASP A 178 2.40 17.36 1.91
CA ASP A 178 1.16 16.76 2.37
C ASP A 178 1.34 16.07 3.71
N THR A 179 0.38 16.27 4.58
CA THR A 179 0.28 15.61 5.88
C THR A 179 -0.66 14.41 5.77
N PRO A 180 -0.28 13.22 6.22
CA PRO A 180 -1.20 12.11 6.29
C PRO A 180 -2.38 12.44 7.22
N PRO A 181 -3.57 11.89 7.01
CA PRO A 181 -4.70 12.05 7.92
C PRO A 181 -4.33 11.58 9.32
N GLU A 182 -4.76 12.30 10.35
CA GLU A 182 -4.61 11.87 11.73
C GLU A 182 -5.47 10.62 11.97
N ILE A 183 -4.89 9.63 12.63
CA ILE A 183 -5.61 8.43 13.04
C ILE A 183 -6.06 8.67 14.49
N ASP A 184 -7.36 8.85 14.68
CA ASP A 184 -8.00 8.89 16.00
C ASP A 184 -8.11 7.49 16.61
#